data_7d931bdb7fb5b7b2ff82ca5cd69ae836
#
_entry.id   7d931bdb7fb5b7b2ff82ca5cd69ae836
#
_cell.length_a   1.000
_cell.length_b   1.000
_cell.length_c   1.000
_cell.angle_alpha   90.00
_cell.angle_beta   90.00
_cell.angle_gamma   90.00
#
_symmetry.space_group_name_H-M   'P 1'
#
loop_
_entity.id
_entity.type
_entity.pdbx_description
1 polymer ?
#
loop_
_entity_poly.entity_id
_entity_poly.type
_entity_poly.pdbx_seq_one_letter_code
_entity_poly.pdbx_strand_id
1 'polypeptide(L)'
;MGLPQRKSDFYTLDDIYSLPDGTRAELIDGHFYYMAPPSTKHQRISGFLHNKIYQYISNHNGACETFTAPFAVFLNQDNKNYVEPDISVICDRSKLT
;
A
#
# COMPACT_ATOMS: atom_id res chain seq x y z
N MET A 1 -9.16 18.65 12.18
CA MET A 1 -7.96 19.12 11.48
C MET A 1 -8.08 18.80 10.01
N GLY A 2 -7.76 19.71 9.15
CA GLY A 2 -7.83 19.52 7.71
C GLY A 2 -6.65 18.75 7.15
N LEU A 3 -6.69 18.51 5.84
CA LEU A 3 -5.56 17.93 5.13
C LEU A 3 -4.39 18.92 5.11
N PRO A 4 -3.16 18.40 4.98
CA PRO A 4 -2.01 19.28 4.87
C PRO A 4 -2.14 20.19 3.64
N GLN A 5 -1.69 21.41 3.78
CA GLN A 5 -1.70 22.34 2.66
C GLN A 5 -0.65 21.93 1.64
N ARG A 6 -0.96 22.21 0.37
CA ARG A 6 -0.02 21.95 -0.69
C ARG A 6 1.23 22.82 -0.50
N LYS A 7 2.37 22.17 -0.51
CA LYS A 7 3.66 22.86 -0.41
C LYS A 7 4.15 23.27 -1.80
N SER A 8 5.01 24.28 -1.85
CA SER A 8 5.73 24.61 -3.09
C SER A 8 6.67 23.48 -3.48
N ASP A 9 7.17 22.73 -2.48
CA ASP A 9 8.02 21.56 -2.64
C ASP A 9 7.19 20.29 -2.58
N PHE A 10 7.87 19.17 -2.67
CA PHE A 10 7.25 17.87 -2.60
C PHE A 10 6.86 17.49 -1.18
N TYR A 11 5.85 16.64 -1.04
CA TYR A 11 5.49 16.04 0.22
C TYR A 11 6.45 14.90 0.59
N THR A 12 6.44 14.52 1.85
CA THR A 12 7.31 13.47 2.39
C THR A 12 6.49 12.46 3.19
N LEU A 13 7.15 11.41 3.69
CA LEU A 13 6.53 10.42 4.57
C LEU A 13 5.93 11.08 5.82
N ASP A 14 6.57 12.11 6.37
CA ASP A 14 6.00 12.80 7.52
C ASP A 14 4.64 13.41 7.21
N ASP A 15 4.44 13.87 5.98
CA ASP A 15 3.15 14.40 5.55
C ASP A 15 2.11 13.27 5.47
N ILE A 16 2.50 12.08 5.02
CA ILE A 16 1.62 10.90 5.02
C ILE A 16 1.17 10.58 6.45
N TYR A 17 2.12 10.54 7.39
CA TYR A 17 1.81 10.21 8.78
C TYR A 17 0.96 11.28 9.47
N SER A 18 0.95 12.49 8.93
CA SER A 18 0.17 13.60 9.47
C SER A 18 -1.25 13.67 8.93
N LEU A 19 -1.62 12.79 8.00
CA LEU A 19 -2.98 12.79 7.46
C LEU A 19 -3.99 12.42 8.55
N PRO A 20 -5.21 13.01 8.50
CA PRO A 20 -6.25 12.66 9.46
C PRO A 20 -6.60 11.17 9.39
N ASP A 21 -7.06 10.63 10.52
CA ASP A 21 -7.51 9.25 10.58
C ASP A 21 -8.58 8.99 9.52
N GLY A 22 -8.48 7.83 8.88
CA GLY A 22 -9.40 7.46 7.81
C GLY A 22 -9.05 8.01 6.44
N THR A 23 -8.09 8.92 6.35
CA THR A 23 -7.60 9.42 5.07
C THR A 23 -6.43 8.57 4.60
N ARG A 24 -6.55 8.02 3.39
CA ARG A 24 -5.48 7.23 2.78
C ARG A 24 -4.99 7.90 1.51
N ALA A 25 -3.69 7.92 1.36
CA ALA A 25 -3.05 8.45 0.16
C ALA A 25 -1.79 7.67 -0.14
N GLU A 26 -1.44 7.62 -1.41
CA GLU A 26 -0.12 7.16 -1.84
C GLU A 26 0.76 8.37 -2.08
N LEU A 27 2.05 8.18 -1.95
CA LEU A 27 3.06 9.21 -2.19
C LEU A 27 4.01 8.68 -3.27
N ILE A 28 4.04 9.36 -4.41
CA ILE A 28 4.88 8.95 -5.54
C ILE A 28 5.70 10.15 -5.98
N ASP A 29 7.00 10.05 -5.84
CA ASP A 29 7.95 11.12 -6.14
C ASP A 29 7.54 12.45 -5.47
N GLY A 30 7.04 12.36 -4.23
CA GLY A 30 6.65 13.53 -3.46
C GLY A 30 5.26 14.08 -3.76
N HIS A 31 4.47 13.42 -4.60
CA HIS A 31 3.12 13.85 -4.95
C HIS A 31 2.08 12.95 -4.30
N PHE A 32 1.04 13.54 -3.71
CA PHE A 32 -0.06 12.80 -3.10
C PHE A 32 -1.06 12.33 -4.15
N TYR A 33 -1.51 11.10 -3.98
CA TYR A 33 -2.62 10.51 -4.73
C TYR A 33 -3.59 9.93 -3.72
N TYR A 34 -4.71 10.64 -3.47
CA TYR A 34 -5.68 10.21 -2.47
C TYR A 34 -6.45 8.99 -2.95
N MET A 35 -6.71 8.07 -2.02
CA MET A 35 -7.38 6.81 -2.31
C MET A 35 -8.83 6.88 -1.87
N ALA A 36 -9.73 6.48 -2.78
CA ALA A 36 -11.15 6.36 -2.46
C ALA A 36 -11.42 5.01 -1.78
N PRO A 37 -12.48 4.90 -0.96
CA PRO A 37 -12.90 3.61 -0.42
C PRO A 37 -13.21 2.63 -1.56
N PRO A 38 -12.80 1.36 -1.43
CA PRO A 38 -13.07 0.38 -2.48
C PRO A 38 -14.55 0.01 -2.55
N SER A 39 -15.01 -0.32 -3.75
CA SER A 39 -16.37 -0.84 -3.96
C SER A 39 -16.46 -2.31 -3.53
N THR A 40 -17.69 -2.80 -3.37
CA THR A 40 -17.93 -4.22 -3.12
C THR A 40 -17.37 -5.09 -4.25
N LYS A 41 -17.56 -4.66 -5.48
CA LYS A 41 -17.02 -5.37 -6.65
C LYS A 41 -15.49 -5.47 -6.57
N HIS A 42 -14.83 -4.37 -6.26
CA HIS A 42 -13.38 -4.34 -6.09
C HIS A 42 -12.94 -5.31 -4.99
N GLN A 43 -13.64 -5.32 -3.85
CA GLN A 43 -13.31 -6.22 -2.74
C GLN A 43 -13.49 -7.69 -3.11
N ARG A 44 -14.53 -8.02 -3.88
CA ARG A 44 -14.73 -9.41 -4.33
C ARG A 44 -13.61 -9.87 -5.24
N ILE A 45 -13.21 -9.04 -6.20
CA ILE A 45 -12.14 -9.38 -7.13
C ILE A 45 -10.80 -9.48 -6.38
N SER A 46 -10.51 -8.53 -5.51
CA SER A 46 -9.29 -8.53 -4.73
C SER A 46 -9.19 -9.78 -3.84
N GLY A 47 -10.28 -10.14 -3.16
CA GLY A 47 -10.32 -11.34 -2.33
C GLY A 47 -10.14 -12.61 -3.13
N PHE A 48 -10.77 -12.70 -4.30
CA PHE A 48 -10.61 -13.85 -5.19
C PHE A 48 -9.17 -14.01 -5.64
N LEU A 49 -8.55 -12.93 -6.09
CA LEU A 49 -7.15 -12.95 -6.55
C LEU A 49 -6.20 -13.29 -5.41
N HIS A 50 -6.40 -12.70 -4.25
CA HIS A 50 -5.57 -12.99 -3.09
C HIS A 50 -5.62 -14.48 -2.73
N ASN A 51 -6.82 -15.06 -2.74
CA ASN A 51 -6.99 -16.48 -2.44
C ASN A 51 -6.27 -17.36 -3.46
N LYS A 52 -6.37 -17.02 -4.75
CA LYS A 52 -5.68 -17.76 -5.81
C LYS A 52 -4.16 -17.71 -5.65
N ILE A 53 -3.63 -16.53 -5.37
CA ILE A 53 -2.19 -16.35 -5.17
C ILE A 53 -1.73 -17.13 -3.94
N TYR A 54 -2.48 -17.02 -2.83
CA TYR A 54 -2.16 -17.73 -1.60
C TYR A 54 -2.12 -19.24 -1.83
N GLN A 55 -3.13 -19.79 -2.51
CA GLN A 55 -3.20 -21.23 -2.77
C GLN A 55 -2.06 -21.69 -3.68
N TYR A 56 -1.71 -20.88 -4.69
CA TYR A 56 -0.59 -21.21 -5.57
C TYR A 56 0.71 -21.32 -4.78
N ILE A 57 0.99 -20.32 -3.94
CA ILE A 57 2.21 -20.32 -3.13
C ILE A 57 2.23 -21.54 -2.20
N SER A 58 1.12 -21.80 -1.53
CA SER A 58 1.00 -22.92 -0.58
C SER A 58 1.17 -24.28 -1.28
N ASN A 59 0.54 -24.46 -2.44
CA ASN A 59 0.58 -25.72 -3.16
C ASN A 59 1.96 -26.02 -3.76
N HIS A 60 2.78 -25.00 -3.93
CA HIS A 60 4.13 -25.15 -4.49
C HIS A 60 5.21 -25.04 -3.40
N ASN A 61 4.81 -25.09 -2.12
CA ASN A 61 5.73 -24.96 -0.98
C ASN A 61 6.58 -23.69 -1.07
N GLY A 62 6.00 -22.62 -1.60
CA GLY A 62 6.71 -21.36 -1.77
C GLY A 62 6.94 -20.64 -0.46
N ALA A 63 7.99 -19.84 -0.40
CA ALA A 63 8.33 -19.06 0.79
C ALA A 63 7.76 -17.65 0.76
N CYS A 64 7.12 -17.24 -0.33
CA CYS A 64 6.53 -15.91 -0.45
C CYS A 64 5.25 -15.81 0.39
N GLU A 65 4.98 -14.59 0.85
CA GLU A 65 3.74 -14.28 1.57
C GLU A 65 2.94 -13.25 0.77
N THR A 66 1.62 -13.35 0.85
CA THR A 66 0.73 -12.41 0.17
C THR A 66 -0.07 -11.61 1.19
N PHE A 67 -0.21 -10.31 0.91
CA PHE A 67 -0.91 -9.37 1.79
C PHE A 67 -1.90 -8.55 0.99
N THR A 68 -3.03 -8.22 1.62
CA THR A 68 -4.02 -7.32 1.03
C THR A 68 -3.90 -5.92 1.62
N ALA A 69 -4.40 -4.92 0.90
CA ALA A 69 -4.47 -3.56 1.43
C ALA A 69 -5.35 -3.50 2.69
N PRO A 70 -5.09 -2.60 3.63
CA PRO A 70 -3.97 -1.65 3.61
C PRO A 70 -2.65 -2.30 4.04
N PHE A 71 -1.64 -2.18 3.21
CA PHE A 71 -0.32 -2.73 3.49
C PHE A 71 0.71 -1.77 2.91
N ALA A 72 1.42 -1.07 3.78
CA ALA A 72 2.34 -0.02 3.38
C ALA A 72 3.59 -0.60 2.72
N VAL A 73 3.94 -0.07 1.56
CA VAL A 73 5.17 -0.43 0.85
C VAL A 73 5.98 0.84 0.65
N PHE A 74 7.22 0.81 1.13
CA PHE A 74 8.16 1.93 1.04
C PHE A 74 9.10 1.65 -0.12
N LEU A 75 8.94 2.41 -1.20
CA LEU A 75 9.75 2.22 -2.40
C LEU A 75 11.04 3.01 -2.31
N ASN A 76 12.10 2.49 -2.92
CA ASN A 76 13.38 3.16 -3.10
C ASN A 76 14.10 3.59 -1.81
N GLN A 77 13.59 3.22 -0.64
CA GLN A 77 14.19 3.57 0.67
C GLN A 77 14.40 5.09 0.82
N ASP A 78 13.54 5.90 0.21
CA ASP A 78 13.57 7.35 0.33
C ASP A 78 12.37 7.83 1.17
N ASN A 79 12.20 9.13 1.29
CA ASN A 79 11.08 9.70 2.03
C ASN A 79 10.00 10.30 1.11
N LYS A 80 10.00 9.92 -0.16
CA LYS A 80 9.10 10.48 -1.18
C LYS A 80 8.21 9.45 -1.84
N ASN A 81 8.31 8.17 -1.43
CA ASN A 81 7.56 7.09 -2.08
C ASN A 81 6.96 6.16 -1.05
N TYR A 82 5.64 6.05 -1.08
CA TYR A 82 4.85 5.23 -0.17
C TYR A 82 3.59 4.82 -0.90
N VAL A 83 3.38 3.52 -1.05
CA VAL A 83 2.20 3.01 -1.75
C VAL A 83 1.49 1.97 -0.89
N GLU A 84 0.19 1.78 -1.18
CA GLU A 84 -0.64 0.75 -0.56
C GLU A 84 -1.30 -0.08 -1.65
N PRO A 85 -0.56 -1.00 -2.26
CA PRO A 85 -1.12 -1.83 -3.33
C PRO A 85 -2.29 -2.68 -2.84
N ASP A 86 -3.20 -3.03 -3.76
CA ASP A 86 -4.34 -3.88 -3.43
C ASP A 86 -3.88 -5.26 -2.95
N ILE A 87 -2.87 -5.81 -3.61
CA ILE A 87 -2.26 -7.09 -3.25
C ILE A 87 -0.76 -6.97 -3.39
N SER A 88 -0.04 -7.45 -2.38
CA SER A 88 1.42 -7.48 -2.39
C SER A 88 1.90 -8.89 -2.15
N VAL A 89 2.94 -9.29 -2.88
CA VAL A 89 3.60 -10.58 -2.67
C VAL A 89 5.04 -10.30 -2.28
N ILE A 90 5.42 -10.75 -1.09
CA ILE A 90 6.75 -10.50 -0.54
C ILE A 90 7.46 -11.83 -0.39
N CYS A 91 8.59 -11.98 -1.06
CA CYS A 91 9.36 -13.22 -1.05
C CYS A 91 10.60 -13.13 -0.18
N ASP A 92 11.04 -11.94 0.18
CA ASP A 92 12.16 -11.73 1.08
C ASP A 92 11.63 -11.29 2.45
N ARG A 93 11.58 -12.24 3.39
CA ARG A 93 11.01 -11.97 4.71
C ARG A 93 11.80 -10.96 5.51
N SER A 94 13.04 -10.72 5.18
CA SER A 94 13.85 -9.71 5.86
C SER A 94 13.32 -8.30 5.60
N LYS A 95 12.48 -8.12 4.60
CA LYS A 95 11.84 -6.84 4.28
C LYS A 95 10.54 -6.60 5.04
N LEU A 96 10.05 -7.60 5.76
CA LEU A 96 8.87 -7.46 6.59
C LEU A 96 9.26 -6.97 7.98
N THR A 97 8.44 -6.07 8.52
CA THR A 97 8.68 -5.52 9.87
C THR A 97 7.84 -6.24 10.92
#